data_e103e4b09885a10534cb9a783e088467
#
_entry.id   e103e4b09885a10534cb9a783e088467
#
_cell.length_a   1.000
_cell.length_b   1.000
_cell.length_c   1.000
_cell.angle_alpha   90.00
_cell.angle_beta   90.00
_cell.angle_gamma   90.00
#
_symmetry.space_group_name_H-M   'P 1'
#
loop_
_entity.id
_entity.type
_entity.pdbx_description
1 polymer ?
#
loop_
_entity_poly.entity_id
_entity_poly.type
_entity_poly.pdbx_seq_one_letter_code
_entity_poly.pdbx_strand_id
1 'polypeptide(L)'
;MKNTLFKKVLAVALACTMTFSMATVTHAADAKEITIGVTSFADTLEPTEQYFSWVVSRYAIGECLTKFDEEGEIVPCLAESWENSEDGKTWTFKIREGVKFSNGDDMTPEMVMASIQRTVDKSDRVPEFFDLDSMEVDGQNLIFHLNRANANMAGSLADPLFLIVDTNVDDSTFAMEGPICTGPYKVESFSPTDSCVVTKNENYWDGEVPLDKVTLKCVDDHNTFHGSSDRRDRYCL
;
A
#
# COMPACT_ATOMS: atom_id res chain seq x y z
N MET A 1 84.28 15.99 -37.51
CA MET A 1 84.23 17.44 -37.34
C MET A 1 82.82 17.90 -37.27
N LYS A 2 82.60 18.70 -36.31
CA LYS A 2 81.36 19.47 -36.01
C LYS A 2 80.26 18.77 -35.25
N ASN A 3 80.35 19.01 -33.95
CA ASN A 3 79.34 18.97 -32.94
C ASN A 3 78.06 19.67 -33.34
N THR A 4 77.00 18.98 -33.22
CA THR A 4 75.72 19.66 -33.08
C THR A 4 75.13 19.25 -31.74
N LEU A 5 75.29 20.20 -30.87
CA LEU A 5 74.82 20.16 -29.50
C LEU A 5 73.25 20.06 -29.49
N PHE A 6 72.80 18.89 -29.17
CA PHE A 6 71.39 18.68 -28.97
C PHE A 6 70.96 19.41 -27.71
N LYS A 7 70.46 20.59 -27.88
CA LYS A 7 69.71 21.29 -26.84
C LYS A 7 68.42 20.51 -26.56
N LYS A 8 68.53 19.69 -25.54
CA LYS A 8 67.28 19.14 -24.94
C LYS A 8 66.52 20.29 -24.29
N VAL A 9 65.60 20.87 -25.01
CA VAL A 9 64.56 21.68 -24.43
C VAL A 9 63.58 20.74 -23.82
N LEU A 10 63.67 20.61 -22.51
CA LEU A 10 62.65 19.92 -21.71
C LEU A 10 61.38 20.77 -21.73
N ALA A 11 60.55 20.56 -22.73
CA ALA A 11 59.19 21.10 -22.71
C ALA A 11 58.43 20.27 -21.68
N VAL A 12 58.34 20.80 -20.46
CA VAL A 12 57.36 20.35 -19.48
C VAL A 12 55.99 20.76 -20.04
N ALA A 13 55.41 19.85 -20.80
CA ALA A 13 54.01 19.95 -21.13
C ALA A 13 53.23 19.68 -19.86
N LEU A 14 52.86 20.75 -19.17
CA LEU A 14 51.87 20.73 -18.11
C LEU A 14 50.52 20.40 -18.76
N ALA A 15 50.27 19.10 -18.92
CA ALA A 15 48.97 18.62 -19.29
C ALA A 15 48.03 18.88 -18.10
N CYS A 16 47.41 20.05 -18.06
CA CYS A 16 46.23 20.27 -17.30
C CYS A 16 45.14 19.33 -17.84
N THR A 17 45.11 18.12 -17.29
CA THR A 17 43.92 17.31 -17.39
C THR A 17 42.81 18.03 -16.61
N MET A 18 42.08 18.89 -17.29
CA MET A 18 40.79 19.30 -16.84
C MET A 18 39.92 18.05 -16.88
N THR A 19 39.82 17.35 -15.74
CA THR A 19 38.76 16.43 -15.50
C THR A 19 37.49 17.26 -15.51
N PHE A 20 36.84 17.30 -16.66
CA PHE A 20 35.45 17.72 -16.75
C PHE A 20 34.66 16.68 -15.94
N SER A 21 34.52 16.96 -14.66
CA SER A 21 33.48 16.31 -13.89
C SER A 21 32.18 16.71 -14.58
N MET A 22 31.70 15.86 -15.48
CA MET A 22 30.30 15.87 -15.85
C MET A 22 29.55 15.59 -14.55
N ALA A 23 29.20 16.63 -13.82
CA ALA A 23 28.10 16.55 -12.90
C ALA A 23 26.91 16.13 -13.77
N THR A 24 26.58 14.86 -13.73
CA THR A 24 25.28 14.42 -14.17
C THR A 24 24.30 15.16 -13.29
N VAL A 25 23.76 16.24 -13.81
CA VAL A 25 22.53 16.82 -13.24
C VAL A 25 21.49 15.74 -13.48
N THR A 26 21.37 14.85 -12.52
CA THR A 26 20.15 14.05 -12.39
C THR A 26 19.07 15.09 -12.15
N HIS A 27 18.33 15.44 -13.20
CA HIS A 27 17.02 16.00 -13.00
C HIS A 27 16.29 14.98 -12.15
N ALA A 28 16.11 15.28 -10.87
CA ALA A 28 15.05 14.66 -10.11
C ALA A 28 13.80 14.95 -10.94
N ALA A 29 13.19 13.92 -11.48
CA ALA A 29 11.89 14.06 -12.09
C ALA A 29 11.03 14.80 -11.06
N ASP A 30 10.35 15.88 -11.46
CA ASP A 30 9.49 16.63 -10.54
C ASP A 30 8.55 15.61 -9.87
N ALA A 31 8.60 15.54 -8.53
CA ALA A 31 7.79 14.61 -7.77
C ALA A 31 6.31 14.78 -8.15
N LYS A 32 5.66 13.69 -8.51
CA LYS A 32 4.24 13.72 -8.89
C LYS A 32 3.39 13.71 -7.62
N GLU A 33 2.98 14.89 -7.19
CA GLU A 33 2.21 15.07 -5.96
C GLU A 33 0.84 15.69 -6.27
N ILE A 34 -0.19 15.25 -5.52
CA ILE A 34 -1.52 15.86 -5.57
C ILE A 34 -2.07 16.07 -4.16
N THR A 35 -2.96 17.04 -4.05
CA THR A 35 -3.79 17.22 -2.84
C THR A 35 -5.26 17.01 -3.21
N ILE A 36 -5.93 16.16 -2.44
CA ILE A 36 -7.35 15.81 -2.60
C ILE A 36 -8.08 16.28 -1.35
N GLY A 37 -9.11 17.10 -1.53
CA GLY A 37 -10.01 17.44 -0.45
C GLY A 37 -11.04 16.35 -0.22
N VAL A 38 -11.25 15.99 1.03
CA VAL A 38 -12.24 15.00 1.47
C VAL A 38 -13.14 15.60 2.52
N THR A 39 -14.45 15.35 2.41
CA THR A 39 -15.47 15.86 3.35
C THR A 39 -15.74 14.89 4.51
N SER A 40 -15.29 13.64 4.39
CA SER A 40 -15.36 12.63 5.45
C SER A 40 -13.97 12.17 5.77
N PHE A 41 -13.58 12.35 7.02
CA PHE A 41 -12.25 12.04 7.50
C PHE A 41 -12.30 11.08 8.69
N ALA A 42 -11.23 10.33 8.91
CA ALA A 42 -11.15 9.39 10.02
C ALA A 42 -10.60 10.06 11.28
N ASP A 43 -11.05 9.57 12.43
CA ASP A 43 -10.45 9.88 13.73
C ASP A 43 -9.24 8.98 14.02
N THR A 44 -9.17 7.85 13.33
CA THR A 44 -8.14 6.83 13.49
C THR A 44 -7.89 6.10 12.17
N LEU A 45 -6.70 5.52 12.01
CA LEU A 45 -6.38 4.61 10.91
C LEU A 45 -6.37 3.13 11.37
N GLU A 46 -6.84 2.82 12.59
CA GLU A 46 -7.01 1.44 13.04
C GLU A 46 -8.15 0.75 12.26
N PRO A 47 -7.85 -0.25 11.39
CA PRO A 47 -8.86 -0.76 10.46
C PRO A 47 -9.95 -1.60 11.13
N THR A 48 -9.71 -2.12 12.33
CA THR A 48 -10.71 -2.95 13.04
C THR A 48 -11.74 -2.13 13.82
N GLU A 49 -11.50 -0.82 13.97
CA GLU A 49 -12.42 0.08 14.64
C GLU A 49 -13.52 0.58 13.71
N GLN A 50 -14.77 0.38 14.06
CA GLN A 50 -15.95 0.86 13.34
C GLN A 50 -15.87 0.58 11.82
N TYR A 51 -15.81 1.64 10.99
CA TYR A 51 -15.71 1.58 9.52
C TYR A 51 -14.42 2.22 9.00
N PHE A 52 -13.41 2.42 9.84
CA PHE A 52 -12.19 3.12 9.42
C PHE A 52 -11.33 2.31 8.44
N SER A 53 -11.52 0.98 8.36
CA SER A 53 -10.97 0.16 7.27
C SER A 53 -11.30 0.71 5.88
N TRP A 54 -12.49 1.30 5.69
CA TRP A 54 -12.89 1.92 4.43
C TRP A 54 -12.05 3.16 4.09
N VAL A 55 -11.57 3.88 5.10
CA VAL A 55 -10.65 5.01 4.90
C VAL A 55 -9.27 4.49 4.47
N VAL A 56 -8.75 3.48 5.17
CA VAL A 56 -7.46 2.85 4.85
C VAL A 56 -7.46 2.29 3.43
N SER A 57 -8.54 1.60 3.04
CA SER A 57 -8.71 1.08 1.68
C SER A 57 -8.84 2.20 0.64
N ARG A 58 -9.66 3.22 0.91
CA ARG A 58 -9.87 4.37 0.01
C ARG A 58 -8.58 5.17 -0.22
N TYR A 59 -7.70 5.21 0.76
CA TYR A 59 -6.38 5.86 0.65
C TYR A 59 -5.34 4.94 0.00
N ALA A 60 -5.79 3.76 -0.48
CA ALA A 60 -4.98 2.76 -1.15
C ALA A 60 -3.77 2.29 -0.32
N ILE A 61 -3.95 2.21 1.00
CA ILE A 61 -2.94 1.74 1.94
C ILE A 61 -3.01 0.22 2.07
N GLY A 62 -4.22 -0.34 2.19
CA GLY A 62 -4.46 -1.76 2.43
C GLY A 62 -5.21 -2.44 1.30
N GLU A 63 -4.94 -3.72 1.13
CA GLU A 63 -5.58 -4.62 0.18
C GLU A 63 -6.15 -5.85 0.89
N CYS A 64 -7.17 -6.46 0.26
CA CYS A 64 -7.85 -7.66 0.73
C CYS A 64 -7.44 -8.89 -0.09
N LEU A 65 -7.91 -10.08 0.28
CA LEU A 65 -7.66 -11.32 -0.50
C LEU A 65 -8.29 -11.24 -1.89
N THR A 66 -9.47 -10.65 -1.97
CA THR A 66 -10.24 -10.43 -3.20
C THR A 66 -10.64 -8.97 -3.29
N LYS A 67 -11.09 -8.53 -4.45
CA LYS A 67 -11.60 -7.17 -4.65
C LYS A 67 -12.75 -7.17 -5.64
N PHE A 68 -13.53 -6.09 -5.65
CA PHE A 68 -14.50 -5.83 -6.71
C PHE A 68 -13.82 -5.10 -7.86
N ASP A 69 -14.15 -5.50 -9.08
CA ASP A 69 -13.78 -4.76 -10.30
C ASP A 69 -14.79 -3.64 -10.61
N GLU A 70 -14.62 -2.97 -11.76
CA GLU A 70 -15.50 -1.87 -12.21
C GLU A 70 -16.92 -2.34 -12.54
N GLU A 71 -17.10 -3.61 -12.87
CA GLU A 71 -18.38 -4.26 -13.14
C GLU A 71 -19.06 -4.75 -11.85
N GLY A 72 -18.36 -4.73 -10.72
CA GLY A 72 -18.84 -5.22 -9.41
C GLY A 72 -18.67 -6.73 -9.23
N GLU A 73 -17.88 -7.38 -10.08
CA GLU A 73 -17.55 -8.80 -9.96
C GLU A 73 -16.39 -9.01 -8.98
N ILE A 74 -16.37 -10.17 -8.32
CA ILE A 74 -15.29 -10.53 -7.39
C ILE A 74 -14.10 -11.06 -8.20
N VAL A 75 -12.96 -10.40 -8.08
CA VAL A 75 -11.73 -10.75 -8.77
C VAL A 75 -10.57 -10.99 -7.80
N PRO A 76 -9.53 -11.73 -8.21
CA PRO A 76 -8.31 -11.94 -7.43
C PRO A 76 -7.62 -10.63 -7.03
N CYS A 77 -7.05 -10.62 -5.79
CA CYS A 77 -6.15 -9.58 -5.32
C CYS A 77 -4.94 -10.23 -4.61
N LEU A 78 -4.89 -10.25 -3.28
CA LEU A 78 -3.83 -10.96 -2.54
C LEU A 78 -4.00 -12.49 -2.55
N ALA A 79 -5.17 -12.99 -2.91
CA ALA A 79 -5.37 -14.38 -3.32
C ALA A 79 -5.39 -14.47 -4.86
N GLU A 80 -4.72 -15.47 -5.42
CA GLU A 80 -4.69 -15.73 -6.87
C GLU A 80 -5.96 -16.44 -7.35
N SER A 81 -6.54 -17.28 -6.49
CA SER A 81 -7.73 -18.08 -6.76
C SER A 81 -8.34 -18.58 -5.45
N TRP A 82 -9.56 -19.08 -5.56
CA TRP A 82 -10.24 -19.72 -4.44
C TRP A 82 -11.17 -20.83 -4.93
N GLU A 83 -11.47 -21.75 -4.03
CA GLU A 83 -12.45 -22.82 -4.20
C GLU A 83 -13.20 -23.06 -2.90
N ASN A 84 -14.37 -23.68 -2.98
CA ASN A 84 -15.15 -24.04 -1.84
C ASN A 84 -15.62 -25.50 -1.90
N SER A 85 -15.86 -26.08 -0.73
CA SER A 85 -16.49 -27.40 -0.61
C SER A 85 -17.96 -27.38 -1.06
N GLU A 86 -18.50 -28.53 -1.42
CA GLU A 86 -19.91 -28.68 -1.86
C GLU A 86 -20.90 -28.19 -0.80
N ASP A 87 -20.59 -28.33 0.48
CA ASP A 87 -21.43 -27.89 1.59
C ASP A 87 -21.26 -26.40 1.92
N GLY A 88 -20.33 -25.71 1.24
CA GLY A 88 -20.05 -24.27 1.43
C GLY A 88 -19.45 -23.91 2.79
N LYS A 89 -18.88 -24.88 3.52
CA LYS A 89 -18.30 -24.66 4.85
C LYS A 89 -16.78 -24.59 4.87
N THR A 90 -16.12 -25.09 3.83
CA THR A 90 -14.67 -25.00 3.70
C THR A 90 -14.32 -24.19 2.48
N TRP A 91 -13.50 -23.18 2.66
CA TRP A 91 -13.02 -22.32 1.59
C TRP A 91 -11.50 -22.30 1.59
N THR A 92 -10.90 -22.53 0.42
CA THR A 92 -9.47 -22.54 0.22
C THR A 92 -9.07 -21.37 -0.67
N PHE A 93 -8.22 -20.49 -0.17
CA PHE A 93 -7.67 -19.36 -0.92
C PHE A 93 -6.18 -19.59 -1.18
N LYS A 94 -5.78 -19.59 -2.45
CA LYS A 94 -4.36 -19.64 -2.82
C LYS A 94 -3.75 -18.25 -2.68
N ILE A 95 -2.90 -18.05 -1.70
CA ILE A 95 -2.26 -16.77 -1.41
C ILE A 95 -1.17 -16.48 -2.46
N ARG A 96 -1.10 -15.24 -2.91
CA ARG A 96 -0.14 -14.78 -3.89
C ARG A 96 1.29 -14.78 -3.34
N GLU A 97 2.23 -15.32 -4.12
CA GLU A 97 3.66 -15.30 -3.78
C GLU A 97 4.33 -13.99 -4.16
N GLY A 98 5.39 -13.61 -3.45
CA GLY A 98 6.24 -12.47 -3.78
C GLY A 98 5.65 -11.11 -3.42
N VAL A 99 4.51 -11.06 -2.75
CA VAL A 99 3.94 -9.82 -2.20
C VAL A 99 4.73 -9.41 -0.96
N LYS A 100 4.97 -8.10 -0.82
CA LYS A 100 5.63 -7.52 0.35
C LYS A 100 4.75 -6.48 1.01
N PHE A 101 4.87 -6.38 2.32
CA PHE A 101 4.37 -5.23 3.05
C PHE A 101 5.20 -3.98 2.76
N SER A 102 4.66 -2.82 3.08
CA SER A 102 5.30 -1.52 2.81
C SER A 102 6.61 -1.30 3.59
N ASN A 103 6.85 -2.06 4.66
CA ASN A 103 8.12 -2.10 5.40
C ASN A 103 9.18 -3.01 4.74
N GLY A 104 8.81 -3.80 3.72
CA GLY A 104 9.68 -4.72 2.98
C GLY A 104 9.60 -6.18 3.43
N ASP A 105 8.87 -6.50 4.49
CA ASP A 105 8.66 -7.86 4.95
C ASP A 105 7.82 -8.65 3.94
N ASP A 106 8.12 -9.94 3.79
CA ASP A 106 7.38 -10.81 2.89
C ASP A 106 6.00 -11.16 3.48
N MET A 107 4.95 -11.06 2.67
CA MET A 107 3.61 -11.55 3.04
C MET A 107 3.54 -13.05 2.82
N THR A 108 3.38 -13.82 3.90
CA THR A 108 3.19 -15.29 3.85
C THR A 108 1.75 -15.67 4.18
N PRO A 109 1.31 -16.90 3.82
CA PRO A 109 -0.02 -17.37 4.20
C PRO A 109 -0.27 -17.32 5.71
N GLU A 110 0.74 -17.59 6.54
CA GLU A 110 0.64 -17.51 8.00
C GLU A 110 0.41 -16.08 8.48
N MET A 111 1.06 -15.09 7.84
CA MET A 111 0.84 -13.67 8.15
C MET A 111 -0.55 -13.22 7.73
N VAL A 112 -1.04 -13.68 6.58
CA VAL A 112 -2.42 -13.45 6.13
C VAL A 112 -3.41 -14.04 7.14
N MET A 113 -3.20 -15.28 7.57
CA MET A 113 -4.02 -15.92 8.60
C MET A 113 -4.01 -15.13 9.92
N ALA A 114 -2.83 -14.71 10.36
CA ALA A 114 -2.68 -13.91 11.59
C ALA A 114 -3.38 -12.55 11.48
N SER A 115 -3.31 -11.89 10.32
CA SER A 115 -4.01 -10.63 10.06
C SER A 115 -5.54 -10.79 10.13
N ILE A 116 -6.08 -11.84 9.51
CA ILE A 116 -7.51 -12.13 9.56
C ILE A 116 -7.93 -12.52 10.99
N GLN A 117 -7.12 -13.33 11.69
CA GLN A 117 -7.38 -13.66 13.09
C GLN A 117 -7.41 -12.41 13.97
N ARG A 118 -6.48 -11.47 13.75
CA ARG A 118 -6.49 -10.17 14.44
C ARG A 118 -7.83 -9.44 14.23
N THR A 119 -8.33 -9.42 13.00
CA THR A 119 -9.62 -8.81 12.69
C THR A 119 -10.77 -9.53 13.40
N VAL A 120 -10.75 -10.86 13.44
CA VAL A 120 -11.75 -11.67 14.17
C VAL A 120 -11.73 -11.35 15.67
N ASP A 121 -10.54 -11.18 16.25
CA ASP A 121 -10.37 -10.95 17.68
C ASP A 121 -10.74 -9.51 18.11
N LYS A 122 -10.58 -8.53 17.21
CA LYS A 122 -10.73 -7.10 17.53
C LYS A 122 -12.05 -6.48 17.08
N SER A 123 -12.70 -7.03 16.05
CA SER A 123 -13.88 -6.41 15.47
C SER A 123 -15.16 -7.20 15.72
N ASP A 124 -16.14 -6.57 16.37
CA ASP A 124 -17.47 -7.11 16.58
C ASP A 124 -18.29 -7.25 15.29
N ARG A 125 -17.79 -6.72 14.16
CA ARG A 125 -18.46 -6.77 12.86
C ARG A 125 -18.26 -8.06 12.08
N VAL A 126 -17.25 -8.87 12.40
CA VAL A 126 -16.93 -10.11 11.67
C VAL A 126 -18.15 -11.05 11.50
N PRO A 127 -19.04 -11.23 12.51
CA PRO A 127 -20.21 -12.08 12.36
C PRO A 127 -21.23 -11.61 11.31
N GLU A 128 -21.13 -10.36 10.82
CA GLU A 128 -21.94 -9.86 9.71
C GLU A 128 -21.57 -10.53 8.37
N PHE A 129 -20.33 -11.04 8.26
CA PHE A 129 -19.75 -11.58 7.05
C PHE A 129 -19.72 -13.11 7.03
N PHE A 130 -19.22 -13.73 8.10
CA PHE A 130 -19.13 -15.19 8.23
C PHE A 130 -19.03 -15.63 9.70
N ASP A 131 -19.26 -16.92 9.92
CA ASP A 131 -19.20 -17.58 11.23
C ASP A 131 -17.99 -18.54 11.19
N LEU A 132 -16.82 -18.03 11.63
CA LEU A 132 -15.56 -18.75 11.60
C LEU A 132 -15.53 -19.84 12.69
N ASP A 133 -15.13 -21.07 12.31
CA ASP A 133 -14.74 -22.14 13.23
C ASP A 133 -13.22 -22.13 13.44
N SER A 134 -12.47 -22.25 12.36
CA SER A 134 -11.01 -22.27 12.39
C SER A 134 -10.40 -21.86 11.04
N MET A 135 -9.10 -21.59 11.06
CA MET A 135 -8.27 -21.41 9.87
C MET A 135 -7.02 -22.27 9.98
N GLU A 136 -6.52 -22.73 8.83
CA GLU A 136 -5.24 -23.42 8.75
C GLU A 136 -4.49 -23.04 7.47
N VAL A 137 -3.17 -23.24 7.48
CA VAL A 137 -2.31 -23.03 6.30
C VAL A 137 -1.80 -24.38 5.84
N ASP A 138 -1.96 -24.65 4.52
CA ASP A 138 -1.35 -25.79 3.84
C ASP A 138 -0.56 -25.31 2.63
N GLY A 139 0.75 -25.20 2.78
CA GLY A 139 1.63 -24.62 1.77
C GLY A 139 1.24 -23.18 1.46
N GLN A 140 0.81 -22.91 0.23
CA GLN A 140 0.40 -21.57 -0.21
C GLN A 140 -1.10 -21.33 -0.02
N ASN A 141 -1.82 -22.28 0.55
CA ASN A 141 -3.26 -22.18 0.74
C ASN A 141 -3.61 -21.76 2.17
N LEU A 142 -4.49 -20.76 2.28
CA LEU A 142 -5.20 -20.44 3.50
C LEU A 142 -6.60 -21.07 3.44
N ILE A 143 -6.91 -21.92 4.40
CA ILE A 143 -8.15 -22.68 4.45
C ILE A 143 -8.99 -22.16 5.61
N PHE A 144 -10.25 -21.83 5.32
CA PHE A 144 -11.25 -21.41 6.29
C PHE A 144 -12.24 -22.54 6.53
N HIS A 145 -12.49 -22.85 7.78
CA HIS A 145 -13.59 -23.71 8.21
C HIS A 145 -14.66 -22.88 8.88
N LEU A 146 -15.91 -23.01 8.43
CA LEU A 146 -17.04 -22.22 8.88
C LEU A 146 -18.04 -23.08 9.64
N ASN A 147 -18.60 -22.55 10.73
CA ASN A 147 -19.69 -23.20 11.46
C ASN A 147 -20.95 -23.31 10.59
N ARG A 148 -21.18 -22.34 9.70
CA ARG A 148 -22.32 -22.30 8.78
C ARG A 148 -21.85 -22.09 7.34
N ALA A 149 -22.58 -22.69 6.39
CA ALA A 149 -22.31 -22.48 4.98
C ALA A 149 -22.38 -20.98 4.61
N ASN A 150 -21.42 -20.53 3.85
CA ASN A 150 -21.39 -19.18 3.25
C ASN A 150 -21.13 -19.32 1.75
N ALA A 151 -22.12 -18.95 0.93
CA ALA A 151 -21.99 -18.99 -0.52
C ALA A 151 -21.19 -17.81 -1.12
N ASN A 152 -20.89 -16.79 -0.31
CA ASN A 152 -20.24 -15.55 -0.75
C ASN A 152 -19.00 -15.19 0.08
N MET A 153 -18.23 -16.20 0.51
CA MET A 153 -17.04 -15.95 1.34
C MET A 153 -16.01 -15.08 0.62
N ALA A 154 -15.82 -15.31 -0.69
CA ALA A 154 -14.93 -14.48 -1.49
C ALA A 154 -15.37 -13.00 -1.51
N GLY A 155 -16.67 -12.74 -1.63
CA GLY A 155 -17.22 -11.38 -1.51
C GLY A 155 -17.08 -10.79 -0.11
N SER A 156 -17.23 -11.61 0.92
CA SER A 156 -16.98 -11.20 2.31
C SER A 156 -15.55 -10.74 2.52
N LEU A 157 -14.58 -11.46 1.95
CA LEU A 157 -13.15 -11.13 2.06
C LEU A 157 -12.69 -10.01 1.10
N ALA A 158 -13.60 -9.42 0.34
CA ALA A 158 -13.37 -8.19 -0.42
C ALA A 158 -13.75 -6.93 0.40
N ASP A 159 -14.47 -7.09 1.54
CA ASP A 159 -14.77 -5.94 2.40
C ASP A 159 -13.49 -5.42 3.06
N PRO A 160 -13.27 -4.10 3.05
CA PRO A 160 -12.09 -3.48 3.68
C PRO A 160 -11.84 -3.87 5.13
N LEU A 161 -12.83 -4.38 5.86
CA LEU A 161 -12.63 -4.92 7.20
C LEU A 161 -11.54 -6.00 7.24
N PHE A 162 -11.41 -6.77 6.15
CA PHE A 162 -10.46 -7.89 6.02
C PHE A 162 -9.20 -7.52 5.24
N LEU A 163 -8.84 -6.23 5.20
CA LEU A 163 -7.53 -5.84 4.63
C LEU A 163 -6.38 -6.46 5.43
N ILE A 164 -5.34 -6.83 4.71
CA ILE A 164 -4.20 -7.56 5.29
C ILE A 164 -3.17 -6.57 5.84
N VAL A 165 -2.87 -6.73 7.13
CA VAL A 165 -1.87 -5.95 7.85
C VAL A 165 -0.71 -6.83 8.29
N ASP A 166 0.48 -6.26 8.41
CA ASP A 166 1.61 -6.92 9.05
C ASP A 166 1.37 -7.00 10.56
N THR A 167 1.28 -8.22 11.08
CA THR A 167 1.05 -8.50 12.51
C THR A 167 2.33 -8.71 13.31
N ASN A 168 3.50 -8.67 12.65
CA ASN A 168 4.80 -8.76 13.33
C ASN A 168 5.25 -7.42 13.90
N VAL A 169 4.55 -6.34 13.57
CA VAL A 169 4.82 -5.00 14.10
C VAL A 169 3.93 -4.67 15.30
N ASP A 170 4.32 -3.66 16.06
CA ASP A 170 3.48 -3.14 17.15
C ASP A 170 2.25 -2.42 16.57
N ASP A 171 1.09 -3.03 16.72
CA ASP A 171 -0.17 -2.51 16.18
C ASP A 171 -0.79 -1.39 17.06
N SER A 172 -0.20 -1.07 18.20
CA SER A 172 -0.67 0.03 19.06
C SER A 172 -0.53 1.40 18.40
N THR A 173 0.32 1.50 17.37
CA THR A 173 0.54 2.75 16.62
C THR A 173 -0.41 2.91 15.43
N PHE A 174 -1.14 1.87 15.02
CA PHE A 174 -1.98 1.89 13.81
C PHE A 174 -3.01 3.02 13.80
N ALA A 175 -3.52 3.37 14.96
CA ALA A 175 -4.49 4.46 15.09
C ALA A 175 -3.97 5.78 14.53
N MET A 176 -2.70 6.10 14.73
CA MET A 176 -2.11 7.40 14.42
C MET A 176 -1.03 7.35 13.33
N GLU A 177 -0.38 6.22 13.16
CA GLU A 177 0.69 6.05 12.15
C GLU A 177 0.20 5.26 10.93
N GLY A 178 -0.98 4.62 11.06
CA GLY A 178 -1.55 3.75 10.05
C GLY A 178 -0.97 2.34 10.06
N PRO A 179 -1.71 1.37 9.53
CA PRO A 179 -1.25 -0.01 9.44
C PRO A 179 -0.17 -0.20 8.37
N ILE A 180 0.72 -1.16 8.60
CA ILE A 180 1.66 -1.64 7.59
C ILE A 180 0.93 -2.65 6.71
N CYS A 181 0.71 -2.31 5.44
CA CYS A 181 -0.08 -3.08 4.48
C CYS A 181 0.66 -3.28 3.17
N THR A 182 0.00 -3.91 2.19
CA THR A 182 0.54 -4.28 0.88
C THR A 182 0.22 -3.29 -0.23
N GLY A 183 -0.66 -2.34 0.01
CA GLY A 183 -1.18 -1.43 -1.02
C GLY A 183 -0.15 -0.51 -1.65
N PRO A 184 -0.54 0.21 -2.74
CA PRO A 184 0.37 1.09 -3.50
C PRO A 184 0.90 2.28 -2.71
N TYR A 185 0.26 2.65 -1.60
CA TYR A 185 0.69 3.75 -0.74
C TYR A 185 0.88 3.31 0.71
N LYS A 186 1.75 4.04 1.41
CA LYS A 186 1.99 3.93 2.85
C LYS A 186 1.81 5.27 3.52
N VAL A 187 1.41 5.28 4.78
CA VAL A 187 1.20 6.50 5.55
C VAL A 187 2.56 7.17 5.85
N GLU A 188 2.67 8.44 5.52
CA GLU A 188 3.78 9.30 5.92
C GLU A 188 3.41 10.08 7.19
N SER A 189 2.19 10.60 7.26
CA SER A 189 1.67 11.27 8.43
C SER A 189 0.16 11.29 8.44
N PHE A 190 -0.41 11.27 9.64
CA PHE A 190 -1.84 11.38 9.87
C PHE A 190 -2.12 12.35 11.01
N SER A 191 -3.08 13.23 10.78
CA SER A 191 -3.61 14.14 11.78
C SER A 191 -5.13 14.10 11.71
N PRO A 192 -5.81 13.51 12.70
CA PRO A 192 -7.27 13.50 12.74
C PRO A 192 -7.84 14.90 12.50
N THR A 193 -8.92 15.00 11.75
CA THR A 193 -9.61 16.27 11.41
C THR A 193 -8.85 17.25 10.50
N ASP A 194 -7.60 16.98 10.14
CA ASP A 194 -6.82 17.85 9.26
C ASP A 194 -6.38 17.16 7.97
N SER A 195 -5.49 16.17 8.05
CA SER A 195 -4.92 15.58 6.85
C SER A 195 -4.34 14.18 7.06
N CYS A 196 -4.32 13.40 5.97
CA CYS A 196 -3.52 12.20 5.84
C CYS A 196 -2.59 12.35 4.63
N VAL A 197 -1.31 12.17 4.84
CA VAL A 197 -0.31 12.18 3.78
C VAL A 197 0.14 10.75 3.56
N VAL A 198 0.01 10.28 2.33
CA VAL A 198 0.50 8.96 1.92
C VAL A 198 1.55 9.12 0.84
N THR A 199 2.57 8.27 0.89
CA THR A 199 3.65 8.21 -0.08
C THR A 199 3.67 6.86 -0.77
N LYS A 200 4.23 6.82 -1.95
CA LYS A 200 4.42 5.61 -2.74
C LYS A 200 5.05 4.50 -1.91
N ASN A 201 4.48 3.29 -2.03
CA ASN A 201 5.08 2.06 -1.53
C ASN A 201 6.02 1.50 -2.61
N GLU A 202 7.33 1.57 -2.38
CA GLU A 202 8.34 1.06 -3.31
C GLU A 202 8.33 -0.47 -3.43
N ASN A 203 7.67 -1.16 -2.50
CA ASN A 203 7.54 -2.61 -2.48
C ASN A 203 6.22 -3.10 -3.12
N TYR A 204 5.45 -2.19 -3.75
CA TYR A 204 4.17 -2.55 -4.33
C TYR A 204 4.31 -3.60 -5.43
N TRP A 205 3.52 -4.66 -5.34
CA TRP A 205 3.62 -5.87 -6.15
C TRP A 205 2.91 -5.78 -7.51
N ASP A 206 1.85 -4.94 -7.62
CA ASP A 206 0.97 -4.88 -8.80
C ASP A 206 1.29 -3.67 -9.70
N GLY A 207 2.57 -3.50 -10.02
CA GLY A 207 3.02 -2.58 -11.03
C GLY A 207 3.45 -1.19 -10.56
N GLU A 208 3.40 -0.21 -11.46
CA GLU A 208 3.91 1.14 -11.22
C GLU A 208 2.88 1.99 -10.48
N VAL A 209 3.30 2.61 -9.37
CA VAL A 209 2.50 3.59 -8.64
C VAL A 209 2.66 4.96 -9.28
N PRO A 210 1.60 5.60 -9.77
CA PRO A 210 1.69 6.77 -10.65
C PRO A 210 2.06 8.08 -9.93
N LEU A 211 1.76 8.20 -8.63
CA LEU A 211 2.02 9.38 -7.83
C LEU A 211 3.02 9.08 -6.72
N ASP A 212 3.93 9.99 -6.46
CA ASP A 212 4.92 9.83 -5.40
C ASP A 212 4.33 10.16 -4.03
N LYS A 213 3.37 11.11 -4.00
CA LYS A 213 2.71 11.56 -2.76
C LYS A 213 1.28 12.01 -3.03
N VAL A 214 0.39 11.65 -2.10
CA VAL A 214 -1.00 12.14 -2.06
C VAL A 214 -1.28 12.73 -0.69
N THR A 215 -1.75 13.97 -0.66
CA THR A 215 -2.23 14.63 0.56
C THR A 215 -3.76 14.64 0.53
N LEU A 216 -4.37 13.93 1.46
CA LEU A 216 -5.82 13.96 1.68
C LEU A 216 -6.10 14.97 2.77
N LYS A 217 -6.78 16.05 2.43
CA LYS A 217 -7.03 17.16 3.34
C LYS A 217 -8.51 17.24 3.70
N CYS A 218 -8.81 17.28 5.00
CA CYS A 218 -10.17 17.50 5.47
C CYS A 218 -10.65 18.90 5.07
N VAL A 219 -11.82 19.00 4.48
CA VAL A 219 -12.47 20.26 4.14
C VAL A 219 -13.87 20.30 4.71
N ASP A 220 -14.11 21.24 5.60
CA ASP A 220 -15.37 21.38 6.33
C ASP A 220 -16.50 21.93 5.47
N ASP A 221 -16.17 22.59 4.32
CA ASP A 221 -17.16 23.24 3.45
C ASP A 221 -16.76 23.14 1.97
N HIS A 222 -17.73 22.79 1.12
CA HIS A 222 -17.62 22.79 -0.33
C HIS A 222 -17.17 24.14 -0.92
N ASN A 223 -17.42 25.26 -0.25
CA ASN A 223 -17.02 26.58 -0.71
C ASN A 223 -15.51 26.84 -0.61
N THR A 224 -14.80 26.11 0.23
CA THR A 224 -13.34 26.23 0.39
C THR A 224 -12.59 25.75 -0.86
N PHE A 225 -13.18 24.84 -1.65
CA PHE A 225 -12.60 24.33 -2.91
C PHE A 225 -12.58 25.37 -4.04
N HIS A 226 -13.47 26.34 -4.04
CA HIS A 226 -13.57 27.33 -5.11
C HIS A 226 -12.59 28.50 -4.95
N GLY A 227 -11.93 28.63 -3.80
CA GLY A 227 -11.02 29.73 -3.47
C GLY A 227 -9.56 29.51 -3.85
N SER A 228 -9.13 28.29 -4.15
CA SER A 228 -7.75 28.01 -4.54
C SER A 228 -7.54 28.27 -6.03
N SER A 229 -6.86 29.36 -6.34
CA SER A 229 -6.58 29.81 -7.73
C SER A 229 -5.40 29.06 -8.36
N ASP A 230 -4.78 28.09 -7.71
CA ASP A 230 -3.70 27.30 -8.27
C ASP A 230 -4.25 26.09 -9.02
N ARG A 231 -3.92 25.98 -10.30
CA ARG A 231 -4.46 24.98 -11.25
C ARG A 231 -4.07 23.53 -10.94
N ARG A 232 -3.33 23.29 -9.88
CA ARG A 232 -2.84 21.96 -9.46
C ARG A 232 -3.76 21.19 -8.51
N ASP A 233 -4.79 21.85 -7.94
CA ASP A 233 -5.63 21.28 -6.88
C ASP A 233 -7.08 21.09 -7.32
N ARG A 234 -7.33 20.30 -8.35
CA ARG A 234 -8.70 20.10 -8.87
C ARG A 234 -9.11 18.64 -8.96
N TYR A 235 -9.29 17.97 -7.85
CA TYR A 235 -10.07 16.75 -7.82
C TYR A 235 -10.85 16.66 -6.50
N CYS A 236 -12.21 16.65 -6.59
CA CYS A 236 -13.10 16.24 -5.51
C CYS A 236 -13.58 14.81 -5.82
N LEU A 237 -13.46 13.92 -4.86
CA LEU A 237 -14.12 12.62 -4.84
C LEU A 237 -15.29 12.66 -3.87
#